data_d4cd1c5efda4d0f47e38f90321533249
#
_entry.id   d4cd1c5efda4d0f47e38f90321533249
#
_cell.length_a   1.000
_cell.length_b   1.000
_cell.length_c   1.000
_cell.angle_alpha   90.00
_cell.angle_beta   90.00
_cell.angle_gamma   90.00
#
_symmetry.space_group_name_H-M   'P 1'
#
loop_
_entity.id
_entity.type
_entity.pdbx_description
1 polymer ?
#
loop_
_entity_poly.entity_id
_entity_poly.type
_entity_poly.pdbx_seq_one_letter_code
_entity_poly.pdbx_strand_id
1 'polypeptide(L)'
;MKLYHGSTVTVKSPNIQKGRKATDFGKGFYTTTNFEQAKKWAILKRNREHGKKAVVSVYEVPDNILDREFSVLRFDGATKEWLEFVVNNRRGKGKNSYDLIMGPVANDQLYATIRLYEQGVVTADAAIEMLKTHKLFNQLSFHTVKVLSLIHI
;
A
#
# COMPACT_ATOMS: atom_id res chain seq x y z
N MET A 1 -16.21 -2.91 -7.01
CA MET A 1 -14.96 -2.13 -7.18
C MET A 1 -13.83 -3.07 -7.60
N LYS A 2 -13.09 -2.68 -8.61
CA LYS A 2 -11.93 -3.46 -9.05
C LYS A 2 -10.67 -3.05 -8.30
N LEU A 3 -9.91 -4.04 -7.88
CA LEU A 3 -8.61 -3.87 -7.26
C LEU A 3 -7.56 -4.64 -8.05
N TYR A 4 -6.35 -4.13 -8.05
CA TYR A 4 -5.22 -4.68 -8.79
C TYR A 4 -4.06 -5.00 -7.85
N HIS A 5 -3.40 -6.12 -8.08
CA HIS A 5 -2.22 -6.52 -7.32
C HIS A 5 -1.10 -6.93 -8.28
N GLY A 6 0.05 -6.29 -8.15
CA GLY A 6 1.21 -6.59 -8.97
C GLY A 6 2.11 -7.64 -8.33
N SER A 7 2.44 -8.67 -9.10
CA SER A 7 3.30 -9.76 -8.62
C SER A 7 4.04 -10.41 -9.80
N THR A 8 4.71 -11.51 -9.53
CA THR A 8 5.36 -12.35 -10.55
C THR A 8 4.52 -13.55 -10.92
N VAL A 9 3.42 -13.78 -10.21
CA VAL A 9 2.46 -14.85 -10.44
C VAL A 9 1.04 -14.35 -10.24
N THR A 10 0.07 -15.07 -10.80
CA THR A 10 -1.34 -14.83 -10.50
C THR A 10 -1.61 -15.24 -9.05
N VAL A 11 -2.13 -14.33 -8.25
CA VAL A 11 -2.43 -14.59 -6.84
C VAL A 11 -3.92 -14.86 -6.70
N LYS A 12 -4.30 -16.12 -6.75
CA LYS A 12 -5.70 -16.55 -6.62
C LYS A 12 -6.19 -16.58 -5.18
N SER A 13 -5.28 -16.87 -4.25
CA SER A 13 -5.59 -16.97 -2.82
C SER A 13 -4.64 -16.05 -2.04
N PRO A 14 -4.99 -14.77 -1.88
CA PRO A 14 -4.17 -13.83 -1.13
C PRO A 14 -3.86 -14.33 0.28
N ASN A 15 -2.62 -14.11 0.71
CA ASN A 15 -2.16 -14.58 2.01
C ASN A 15 -1.35 -13.46 2.71
N ILE A 16 -1.84 -13.00 3.85
CA ILE A 16 -1.21 -11.94 4.64
C ILE A 16 0.16 -12.39 5.15
N GLN A 17 0.32 -13.64 5.50
CA GLN A 17 1.58 -14.16 6.06
C GLN A 17 2.75 -14.09 5.07
N LYS A 18 2.46 -14.05 3.77
CA LYS A 18 3.47 -13.86 2.73
C LYS A 18 3.85 -12.39 2.54
N GLY A 19 3.15 -11.46 3.18
CA GLY A 19 3.43 -10.04 3.12
C GLY A 19 4.73 -9.66 3.82
N ARG A 20 5.39 -8.62 3.34
CA ARG A 20 6.61 -8.08 3.96
C ARG A 20 6.23 -7.24 5.17
N LYS A 21 7.09 -7.23 6.19
CA LYS A 21 6.83 -6.47 7.43
C LYS A 21 7.07 -4.97 7.28
N ALA A 22 8.15 -4.58 6.61
CA ALA A 22 8.58 -3.18 6.51
C ALA A 22 8.00 -2.52 5.25
N THR A 23 6.67 -2.43 5.19
CA THR A 23 5.92 -1.82 4.09
C THR A 23 5.15 -0.61 4.59
N ASP A 24 4.52 0.14 3.67
CA ASP A 24 3.88 1.42 4.01
C ASP A 24 2.86 1.32 5.16
N PHE A 25 2.05 0.27 5.15
CA PHE A 25 0.97 0.08 6.14
C PHE A 25 1.17 -1.16 7.02
N GLY A 26 2.37 -1.74 7.00
CA GLY A 26 2.69 -2.94 7.74
C GLY A 26 2.36 -4.21 6.98
N LYS A 27 2.47 -5.34 7.64
CA LYS A 27 2.27 -6.66 7.02
C LYS A 27 0.82 -6.82 6.57
N GLY A 28 0.63 -7.11 5.29
CA GLY A 28 -0.70 -7.25 4.71
C GLY A 28 -0.66 -7.66 3.25
N PHE A 29 -1.84 -7.76 2.64
CA PHE A 29 -1.99 -7.96 1.22
C PHE A 29 -2.35 -6.62 0.57
N TYR A 30 -1.51 -6.14 -0.34
CA TYR A 30 -1.60 -4.80 -0.92
C TYR A 30 -2.23 -4.82 -2.30
N THR A 31 -3.22 -3.95 -2.49
CA THR A 31 -3.88 -3.73 -3.77
C THR A 31 -3.92 -2.23 -4.06
N THR A 32 -4.25 -1.89 -5.29
CA THR A 32 -4.49 -0.51 -5.72
C THR A 32 -5.70 -0.45 -6.64
N THR A 33 -6.35 0.69 -6.70
CA THR A 33 -7.40 0.96 -7.67
C THR A 33 -6.84 1.40 -9.03
N ASN A 34 -5.53 1.64 -9.11
CA ASN A 34 -4.86 2.11 -10.31
C ASN A 34 -4.07 0.97 -10.98
N PHE A 35 -4.49 0.57 -12.16
CA PHE A 35 -3.84 -0.52 -12.92
C PHE A 35 -2.36 -0.23 -13.20
N GLU A 36 -2.02 0.98 -13.60
CA GLU A 36 -0.63 1.34 -13.92
C GLU A 36 0.28 1.25 -12.69
N GLN A 37 -0.24 1.58 -11.52
CA GLN A 37 0.52 1.42 -10.27
C GLN A 37 0.78 -0.06 -9.97
N ALA A 38 -0.21 -0.92 -10.16
CA ALA A 38 -0.04 -2.36 -9.98
C ALA A 38 0.97 -2.93 -10.98
N LYS A 39 0.92 -2.46 -12.22
CA LYS A 39 1.88 -2.84 -13.26
C LYS A 39 3.31 -2.48 -12.86
N LYS A 40 3.52 -1.27 -12.34
CA LYS A 40 4.84 -0.85 -11.83
C LYS A 40 5.32 -1.77 -10.71
N TRP A 41 4.47 -2.11 -9.77
CA TRP A 41 4.82 -3.03 -8.69
C TRP A 41 5.22 -4.41 -9.22
N ALA A 42 4.47 -4.92 -10.21
CA ALA A 42 4.76 -6.21 -10.82
C ALA A 42 6.15 -6.21 -11.49
N ILE A 43 6.46 -5.16 -12.22
CA ILE A 43 7.75 -5.01 -12.91
C ILE A 43 8.90 -4.90 -11.90
N LEU A 44 8.73 -4.09 -10.86
CA LEU A 44 9.74 -3.93 -9.81
C LEU A 44 9.99 -5.25 -9.08
N LYS A 45 8.94 -5.99 -8.77
CA LYS A 45 9.07 -7.29 -8.11
C LYS A 45 9.77 -8.31 -9.00
N ARG A 46 9.40 -8.37 -10.29
CA ARG A 46 10.06 -9.23 -11.26
C ARG A 46 11.56 -8.94 -11.33
N ASN A 47 11.93 -7.66 -11.41
CA ASN A 47 13.33 -7.26 -11.52
C ASN A 47 14.11 -7.61 -10.23
N ARG A 48 13.51 -7.35 -9.07
CA ARG A 48 14.14 -7.65 -7.76
C ARG A 48 14.33 -9.14 -7.54
N GLU A 49 13.38 -9.96 -7.96
CA GLU A 49 13.42 -11.41 -7.77
C GLU A 49 14.01 -12.16 -8.97
N HIS A 50 14.48 -11.44 -9.99
CA HIS A 50 14.98 -12.03 -11.24
C HIS A 50 13.96 -12.97 -11.90
N GLY A 51 12.68 -12.64 -11.75
CA GLY A 51 11.58 -13.40 -12.33
C GLY A 51 11.45 -13.19 -13.84
N LYS A 52 10.68 -14.07 -14.48
CA LYS A 52 10.44 -14.02 -15.94
C LYS A 52 9.21 -13.21 -16.30
N LYS A 53 8.23 -13.11 -15.41
CA LYS A 53 6.93 -12.49 -15.70
C LYS A 53 6.58 -11.43 -14.67
N ALA A 54 5.95 -10.36 -15.16
CA ALA A 54 5.27 -9.37 -14.34
C ALA A 54 3.76 -9.59 -14.55
N VAL A 55 3.01 -9.83 -13.49
CA VAL A 55 1.60 -10.20 -13.54
C VAL A 55 0.77 -9.25 -12.69
N VAL A 56 -0.34 -8.78 -13.23
CA VAL A 56 -1.34 -8.03 -12.47
C VAL A 56 -2.54 -8.91 -12.27
N SER A 57 -2.86 -9.23 -11.02
CA SER A 57 -4.09 -9.92 -10.66
C SER A 57 -5.20 -8.91 -10.44
N VAL A 58 -6.40 -9.21 -10.93
CA VAL A 58 -7.57 -8.33 -10.85
C VAL A 58 -8.60 -8.97 -9.93
N TYR A 59 -9.09 -8.19 -8.97
CA TYR A 59 -10.07 -8.67 -7.98
C TYR A 59 -11.32 -7.81 -8.01
N GLU A 60 -12.43 -8.41 -7.68
CA GLU A 60 -13.66 -7.70 -7.38
C GLU A 60 -13.90 -7.73 -5.87
N VAL A 61 -14.27 -6.58 -5.32
CA VAL A 61 -14.71 -6.45 -3.94
C VAL A 61 -16.00 -5.64 -3.91
N PRO A 62 -16.82 -5.76 -2.84
CA PRO A 62 -18.01 -4.92 -2.71
C PRO A 62 -17.66 -3.43 -2.76
N ASP A 63 -18.47 -2.64 -3.45
CA ASP A 63 -18.24 -1.19 -3.57
C ASP A 63 -18.26 -0.48 -2.22
N ASN A 64 -18.96 -1.03 -1.23
CA ASN A 64 -19.07 -0.47 0.11
C ASN A 64 -18.12 -1.13 1.12
N ILE A 65 -17.03 -1.73 0.65
CA ILE A 65 -16.10 -2.46 1.54
C ILE A 65 -15.56 -1.60 2.67
N LEU A 66 -15.35 -0.30 2.42
CA LEU A 66 -14.84 0.64 3.42
C LEU A 66 -15.92 1.08 4.42
N ASP A 67 -17.18 0.88 4.10
CA ASP A 67 -18.32 1.30 4.92
C ASP A 67 -18.99 0.15 5.67
N ARG A 68 -18.41 -1.05 5.61
CA ARG A 68 -18.89 -2.24 6.31
C ARG A 68 -18.38 -2.28 7.76
N GLU A 69 -18.72 -3.35 8.47
CA GLU A 69 -18.37 -3.58 9.87
C GLU A 69 -16.89 -3.89 10.11
N PHE A 70 -16.02 -3.49 9.20
CA PHE A 70 -14.58 -3.67 9.35
C PHE A 70 -13.94 -2.47 10.02
N SER A 71 -12.84 -2.72 10.72
CA SER A 71 -12.01 -1.65 11.25
C SER A 71 -11.17 -1.07 10.10
N VAL A 72 -11.44 0.18 9.73
CA VAL A 72 -10.82 0.85 8.59
C VAL A 72 -10.05 2.08 9.03
N LEU A 73 -8.78 2.16 8.61
CA LEU A 73 -7.98 3.38 8.71
C LEU A 73 -7.89 3.99 7.31
N ARG A 74 -8.30 5.25 7.18
CA ARG A 74 -8.36 5.93 5.89
C ARG A 74 -7.58 7.23 5.93
N PHE A 75 -6.65 7.39 5.00
CA PHE A 75 -5.93 8.64 4.78
C PHE A 75 -6.42 9.26 3.48
N ASP A 76 -6.89 10.50 3.55
CA ASP A 76 -7.41 11.21 2.37
C ASP A 76 -6.32 11.85 1.52
N GLY A 77 -5.07 11.74 1.93
CA GLY A 77 -3.93 12.28 1.21
C GLY A 77 -2.63 12.10 2.00
N ALA A 78 -1.56 12.67 1.52
CA ALA A 78 -0.25 12.64 2.18
C ALA A 78 -0.22 13.65 3.33
N THR A 79 -0.94 13.33 4.39
CA THR A 79 -1.01 14.13 5.62
C THR A 79 0.17 13.82 6.54
N LYS A 80 0.31 14.62 7.60
CA LYS A 80 1.31 14.34 8.64
C LYS A 80 1.08 12.97 9.28
N GLU A 81 -0.16 12.61 9.54
CA GLU A 81 -0.56 11.32 10.11
C GLU A 81 -0.15 10.18 9.18
N TRP A 82 -0.40 10.31 7.89
CA TRP A 82 0.03 9.34 6.89
C TRP A 82 1.55 9.20 6.87
N LEU A 83 2.26 10.32 6.86
CA LEU A 83 3.73 10.32 6.80
C LEU A 83 4.34 9.60 8.01
N GLU A 84 3.86 9.91 9.21
CA GLU A 84 4.32 9.26 10.44
C GLU A 84 3.98 7.77 10.44
N PHE A 85 2.79 7.41 9.99
CA PHE A 85 2.35 6.02 9.93
C PHE A 85 3.25 5.20 8.98
N VAL A 86 3.52 5.72 7.79
CA VAL A 86 4.37 5.06 6.80
C VAL A 86 5.80 4.90 7.34
N VAL A 87 6.38 5.94 7.91
CA VAL A 87 7.74 5.90 8.45
C VAL A 87 7.86 4.88 9.56
N ASN A 88 6.90 4.85 10.50
CA ASN A 88 6.92 3.87 11.59
C ASN A 88 6.81 2.44 11.09
N ASN A 89 5.94 2.18 10.11
CA ASN A 89 5.80 0.85 9.53
C ASN A 89 7.07 0.41 8.80
N ARG A 90 7.67 1.29 8.03
CA ARG A 90 8.90 0.99 7.29
C ARG A 90 10.09 0.70 8.21
N ARG A 91 10.09 1.28 9.41
CA ARG A 91 11.08 0.99 10.46
C ARG A 91 10.79 -0.31 11.21
N GLY A 92 9.68 -0.99 10.91
CA GLY A 92 9.25 -2.18 11.62
C GLY A 92 8.67 -1.91 13.00
N LYS A 93 8.33 -0.66 13.31
CA LYS A 93 7.81 -0.24 14.61
C LYS A 93 6.29 -0.05 14.62
N GLY A 94 5.67 -0.09 13.46
CA GLY A 94 4.22 0.08 13.35
C GLY A 94 3.47 -1.11 13.89
N LYS A 95 2.42 -0.82 14.68
CA LYS A 95 1.47 -1.81 15.17
C LYS A 95 0.07 -1.26 14.95
N ASN A 96 -0.80 -2.07 14.38
CA ASN A 96 -2.20 -1.70 14.22
C ASN A 96 -3.07 -2.96 14.25
N SER A 97 -4.37 -2.75 14.49
CA SER A 97 -5.37 -3.80 14.52
C SER A 97 -6.46 -3.58 13.47
N TYR A 98 -6.18 -2.77 12.46
CA TYR A 98 -7.15 -2.49 11.40
C TYR A 98 -7.30 -3.69 10.47
N ASP A 99 -8.52 -3.90 9.97
CA ASP A 99 -8.78 -4.88 8.92
C ASP A 99 -8.30 -4.36 7.56
N LEU A 100 -8.59 -3.08 7.29
CA LEU A 100 -8.29 -2.40 6.03
C LEU A 100 -7.59 -1.08 6.28
N ILE A 101 -6.63 -0.75 5.43
CA ILE A 101 -6.00 0.57 5.45
C ILE A 101 -5.98 1.10 4.02
N MET A 102 -6.48 2.33 3.84
CA MET A 102 -6.49 3.01 2.55
C MET A 102 -5.74 4.33 2.63
N GLY A 103 -4.93 4.60 1.63
CA GLY A 103 -4.20 5.86 1.55
C GLY A 103 -3.20 5.88 0.42
N PRO A 104 -2.47 6.99 0.26
CA PRO A 104 -1.47 7.11 -0.80
C PRO A 104 -0.36 6.06 -0.73
N VAL A 105 0.10 5.64 -1.91
CA VAL A 105 1.28 4.80 -2.07
C VAL A 105 2.52 5.66 -1.89
N ALA A 106 3.44 5.25 -1.02
CA ALA A 106 4.77 5.84 -0.94
C ALA A 106 5.68 5.19 -1.98
N ASN A 107 5.52 5.59 -3.24
CA ASN A 107 6.31 5.04 -4.35
C ASN A 107 7.71 5.65 -4.42
N ASP A 108 8.51 5.21 -5.39
CA ASP A 108 9.91 5.63 -5.53
C ASP A 108 10.07 7.15 -5.70
N GLN A 109 9.11 7.81 -6.36
CA GLN A 109 9.15 9.27 -6.55
C GLN A 109 8.99 10.01 -5.22
N LEU A 110 8.25 9.46 -4.28
CA LEU A 110 8.03 10.06 -2.97
C LEU A 110 9.09 9.66 -1.96
N TYR A 111 9.80 8.57 -2.23
CA TYR A 111 10.70 7.94 -1.28
C TYR A 111 11.84 8.87 -0.83
N ALA A 112 12.42 9.62 -1.74
CA ALA A 112 13.50 10.54 -1.41
C ALA A 112 13.06 11.59 -0.37
N THR A 113 11.86 12.17 -0.56
CA THR A 113 11.29 13.13 0.39
C THR A 113 11.01 12.50 1.74
N ILE A 114 10.44 11.29 1.75
CA ILE A 114 10.14 10.56 2.98
C ILE A 114 11.43 10.28 3.76
N ARG A 115 12.50 9.91 3.08
CA ARG A 115 13.80 9.69 3.72
C ARG A 115 14.38 10.96 4.33
N LEU A 116 14.25 12.09 3.66
CA LEU A 116 14.71 13.39 4.22
C LEU A 116 13.97 13.68 5.53
N TYR A 117 12.66 13.44 5.56
CA TYR A 117 11.89 13.61 6.78
C TYR A 117 12.33 12.60 7.86
N GLU A 118 12.51 11.35 7.50
CA GLU A 118 12.94 10.30 8.42
C GLU A 118 14.28 10.61 9.05
N GLN A 119 15.21 11.21 8.28
CA GLN A 119 16.55 11.58 8.74
C GLN A 119 16.58 12.92 9.50
N GLY A 120 15.45 13.60 9.63
CA GLY A 120 15.37 14.87 10.30
C GLY A 120 15.88 16.06 9.50
N VAL A 121 16.12 15.89 8.20
CA VAL A 121 16.63 16.96 7.31
C VAL A 121 15.55 17.99 7.03
N VAL A 122 14.30 17.55 6.86
CA VAL A 122 13.15 18.44 6.65
C VAL A 122 12.08 18.16 7.71
N THR A 123 11.26 19.17 7.99
CA THR A 123 10.10 19.04 8.88
C THR A 123 8.99 18.27 8.18
N ALA A 124 8.00 17.80 8.95
CA ALA A 124 6.81 17.17 8.40
C ALA A 124 6.07 18.10 7.44
N ASP A 125 5.92 19.38 7.81
CA ASP A 125 5.24 20.38 6.97
C ASP A 125 5.96 20.58 5.64
N ALA A 126 7.30 20.69 5.68
CA ALA A 126 8.10 20.83 4.46
C ALA A 126 7.99 19.58 3.57
N ALA A 127 8.07 18.40 4.17
CA ALA A 127 7.93 17.14 3.43
C ALA A 127 6.57 17.06 2.73
N ILE A 128 5.49 17.38 3.42
CA ILE A 128 4.13 17.36 2.87
C ILE A 128 4.01 18.32 1.68
N GLU A 129 4.57 19.52 1.77
CA GLU A 129 4.56 20.47 0.64
C GLU A 129 5.33 19.92 -0.57
N MET A 130 6.48 19.27 -0.34
CA MET A 130 7.23 18.62 -1.40
C MET A 130 6.44 17.49 -2.06
N LEU A 131 5.70 16.70 -1.27
CA LEU A 131 4.88 15.58 -1.78
C LEU A 131 3.71 16.05 -2.62
N LYS A 132 3.17 17.24 -2.40
CA LYS A 132 2.06 17.80 -3.19
C LYS A 132 2.42 18.04 -4.65
N THR A 133 3.70 18.07 -5.00
CA THR A 133 4.13 18.26 -6.39
C THR A 133 3.97 16.99 -7.24
N HIS A 134 3.64 15.86 -6.61
CA HIS A 134 3.49 14.58 -7.28
C HIS A 134 2.03 14.13 -7.33
N LYS A 135 1.68 13.42 -8.39
CA LYS A 135 0.39 12.75 -8.47
C LYS A 135 0.43 11.51 -7.58
N LEU A 136 -0.50 11.43 -6.63
CA LEU A 136 -0.57 10.33 -5.69
C LEU A 136 -1.62 9.31 -6.14
N PHE A 137 -1.30 8.03 -5.96
CA PHE A 137 -2.21 6.91 -6.18
C PHE A 137 -2.51 6.25 -4.84
N ASN A 138 -3.76 5.82 -4.65
CA ASN A 138 -4.17 5.15 -3.43
C ASN A 138 -3.90 3.65 -3.50
N GLN A 139 -3.56 3.09 -2.35
CA GLN A 139 -3.52 1.66 -2.13
C GLN A 139 -4.55 1.29 -1.07
N LEU A 140 -5.05 0.06 -1.17
CA LEU A 140 -5.91 -0.56 -0.18
C LEU A 140 -5.25 -1.84 0.28
N SER A 141 -4.89 -1.90 1.55
CA SER A 141 -4.22 -3.06 2.13
C SER A 141 -5.14 -3.82 3.07
N PHE A 142 -5.03 -5.14 3.03
CA PHE A 142 -5.85 -6.10 3.77
C PHE A 142 -4.97 -6.75 4.83
N HIS A 143 -5.38 -6.66 6.09
CA HIS A 143 -4.54 -7.06 7.22
C HIS A 143 -5.10 -8.23 8.02
N THR A 144 -6.33 -8.67 7.77
CA THR A 144 -6.96 -9.79 8.48
C THR A 144 -7.53 -10.82 7.51
N VAL A 145 -7.59 -12.06 7.95
CA VAL A 145 -8.21 -13.15 7.19
C VAL A 145 -9.68 -12.87 6.94
N LYS A 146 -10.36 -12.28 7.92
CA LYS A 146 -11.77 -11.92 7.84
C LYS A 146 -12.07 -11.07 6.61
N VAL A 147 -11.29 -10.00 6.41
CA VAL A 147 -11.53 -9.09 5.29
C VAL A 147 -11.06 -9.66 3.96
N LEU A 148 -10.04 -10.51 3.96
CA LEU A 148 -9.59 -11.20 2.74
C LEU A 148 -10.66 -12.08 2.12
N SER A 149 -11.60 -12.59 2.91
CA SER A 149 -12.68 -13.44 2.41
C SER A 149 -13.60 -12.72 1.41
N LEU A 150 -13.55 -11.40 1.35
CA LEU A 150 -14.35 -10.59 0.43
C LEU A 150 -13.69 -10.37 -0.94
N ILE A 151 -12.42 -10.76 -1.10
CA ILE A 151 -11.73 -10.63 -2.38
C ILE A 151 -12.06 -11.82 -3.29
N HIS A 152 -12.48 -11.52 -4.51
CA HIS A 152 -12.74 -12.52 -5.55
C HIS A 152 -12.00 -12.14 -6.82
N ILE A 153 -11.29 -13.10 -7.36
CA ILE A 153 -10.55 -12.91 -8.61
C ILE A 153 -11.48 -12.97 -9.82
#